data_bc9d5e55f77ce966f7d7c693d8a87de1
#
_entry.id   bc9d5e55f77ce966f7d7c693d8a87de1
#
_cell.length_a   1.000
_cell.length_b   1.000
_cell.length_c   1.000
_cell.angle_alpha   90.00
_cell.angle_beta   90.00
_cell.angle_gamma   90.00
#
_symmetry.space_group_name_H-M   'P 1'
#
loop_
_entity.id
_entity.type
_entity.pdbx_description
1 polymer ?
#
loop_
_entity_poly.entity_id
_entity_poly.type
_entity_poly.pdbx_seq_one_letter_code
_entity_poly.pdbx_strand_id
1 'polypeptide(L)'
;WATVRPYYKGVDKAEPYSNTEVYQHEMPGGQFSNLRQQAKGVGLGERWNEVKKMYHDVNMMFGDIIKVTPSSKIVGDMTLFMVQNNLTEKDIYEKGDTLDFPQSVVEFFEGRIGVPYQGFPEKLQKIILKGKKPLTERPGKVLPPADFEAIAKKLADAGYGHTPEDVNAYCQYSKVFTDYSERLKEFGDVSVLDTPTFFFGMKKDEEIHVGIEKGKDLVITLVNISDCDDDGVRTITFMFNGAEREIRMLDKSVDMTTVAKKKADPTKPGDVGATLSGSVVNILVSKGQKVKKGEPLVVTEAMKMETTITAPMDGTVADIHVTKGQAIISGDCLVEIE
;
A
#
# COMPACT_ATOMS: atom_id res chain seq x y z
N TRP A 1 -3.55 -30.82 1.87
CA TRP A 1 -3.87 -29.45 2.29
C TRP A 1 -4.24 -29.35 3.77
N ALA A 2 -5.08 -30.20 4.30
CA ALA A 2 -5.47 -30.19 5.72
C ALA A 2 -4.26 -30.23 6.68
N THR A 3 -3.21 -30.95 6.33
CA THR A 3 -1.97 -31.07 7.12
C THR A 3 -1.13 -29.78 7.09
N VAL A 4 -1.06 -29.09 5.94
CA VAL A 4 -0.18 -27.93 5.78
C VAL A 4 -0.90 -26.57 5.99
N ARG A 5 -2.22 -26.55 5.90
CA ARG A 5 -3.02 -25.32 6.08
C ARG A 5 -2.75 -24.58 7.40
N PRO A 6 -2.53 -25.25 8.55
CA PRO A 6 -2.22 -24.56 9.79
C PRO A 6 -0.97 -23.65 9.72
N TYR A 7 0.01 -23.99 8.88
CA TYR A 7 1.21 -23.17 8.68
C TYR A 7 0.90 -21.83 7.99
N TYR A 8 -0.19 -21.77 7.22
CA TYR A 8 -0.63 -20.57 6.54
C TYR A 8 -1.67 -19.73 7.31
N LYS A 9 -1.99 -20.13 8.56
CA LYS A 9 -3.04 -19.48 9.37
C LYS A 9 -2.85 -17.97 9.49
N GLY A 10 -1.61 -17.48 9.55
CA GLY A 10 -1.30 -16.08 9.63
C GLY A 10 -1.70 -15.29 8.36
N VAL A 11 -1.73 -15.94 7.21
CA VAL A 11 -2.05 -15.36 5.90
C VAL A 11 -3.37 -15.89 5.32
N ASP A 12 -3.92 -16.98 5.86
CA ASP A 12 -5.24 -17.52 5.47
C ASP A 12 -6.35 -16.65 6.08
N LYS A 13 -6.97 -15.88 5.23
CA LYS A 13 -8.03 -14.92 5.59
C LYS A 13 -9.43 -15.41 5.20
N ALA A 14 -9.53 -16.65 4.71
CA ALA A 14 -10.79 -17.21 4.28
C ALA A 14 -11.77 -17.36 5.45
N GLU A 15 -13.03 -17.06 5.21
CA GLU A 15 -14.09 -17.39 6.15
C GLU A 15 -14.46 -18.87 6.02
N PRO A 16 -14.73 -19.55 7.14
CA PRO A 16 -15.07 -20.99 7.11
C PRO A 16 -16.52 -21.27 6.69
N TYR A 17 -17.28 -20.22 6.38
CA TYR A 17 -18.70 -20.31 6.02
C TYR A 17 -19.01 -19.46 4.80
N SER A 18 -20.10 -19.76 4.11
CA SER A 18 -20.67 -18.96 3.04
C SER A 18 -21.92 -18.22 3.53
N ASN A 19 -22.21 -17.08 2.92
CA ASN A 19 -23.44 -16.33 3.17
C ASN A 19 -24.03 -15.82 1.85
N THR A 20 -25.23 -15.25 1.91
CA THR A 20 -25.96 -14.72 0.75
C THR A 20 -25.88 -13.20 0.62
N GLU A 21 -25.05 -12.55 1.45
CA GLU A 21 -24.90 -11.08 1.44
C GLU A 21 -24.38 -10.55 0.08
N VAL A 22 -23.80 -11.41 -0.75
CA VAL A 22 -23.38 -11.04 -2.11
C VAL A 22 -24.50 -10.41 -2.92
N TYR A 23 -25.74 -10.81 -2.70
CA TYR A 23 -26.91 -10.20 -3.36
C TYR A 23 -27.24 -8.78 -2.89
N GLN A 24 -26.62 -8.32 -1.80
CA GLN A 24 -26.76 -6.96 -1.27
C GLN A 24 -25.59 -6.06 -1.65
N HIS A 25 -24.38 -6.54 -1.44
CA HIS A 25 -23.17 -5.75 -1.70
C HIS A 25 -22.61 -5.94 -3.11
N GLU A 26 -22.97 -7.03 -3.80
CA GLU A 26 -22.56 -7.38 -5.16
C GLU A 26 -21.04 -7.43 -5.40
N MET A 27 -20.24 -7.61 -4.35
CA MET A 27 -18.81 -7.77 -4.49
C MET A 27 -18.48 -9.14 -5.09
N PRO A 28 -17.65 -9.22 -6.13
CA PRO A 28 -17.07 -10.49 -6.56
C PRO A 28 -16.28 -11.16 -5.42
N GLY A 29 -16.31 -12.50 -5.33
CA GLY A 29 -15.71 -13.22 -4.20
C GLY A 29 -14.24 -12.90 -3.94
N GLY A 30 -13.42 -12.79 -5.00
CA GLY A 30 -12.02 -12.38 -4.87
C GLY A 30 -11.86 -10.95 -4.35
N GLN A 31 -12.73 -10.04 -4.78
CA GLN A 31 -12.71 -8.66 -4.26
C GLN A 31 -13.21 -8.60 -2.82
N PHE A 32 -14.20 -9.38 -2.44
CA PHE A 32 -14.70 -9.45 -1.06
C PHE A 32 -13.57 -9.80 -0.07
N SER A 33 -12.83 -10.87 -0.34
CA SER A 33 -11.74 -11.31 0.53
C SER A 33 -10.59 -10.30 0.59
N ASN A 34 -10.23 -9.69 -0.55
CA ASN A 34 -9.18 -8.68 -0.62
C ASN A 34 -9.58 -7.37 0.08
N LEU A 35 -10.77 -6.83 -0.24
CA LEU A 35 -11.25 -5.57 0.31
C LEU A 35 -11.43 -5.65 1.83
N ARG A 36 -11.86 -6.80 2.35
CA ARG A 36 -11.98 -7.01 3.78
C ARG A 36 -10.64 -6.88 4.51
N GLN A 37 -9.57 -7.41 3.91
CA GLN A 37 -8.23 -7.27 4.48
C GLN A 37 -7.72 -5.82 4.36
N GLN A 38 -7.96 -5.19 3.23
CA GLN A 38 -7.63 -3.78 3.03
C GLN A 38 -8.38 -2.90 4.05
N ALA A 39 -9.67 -3.12 4.26
CA ALA A 39 -10.46 -2.40 5.27
C ALA A 39 -9.87 -2.56 6.68
N LYS A 40 -9.49 -3.80 7.06
CA LYS A 40 -8.81 -4.04 8.34
C LYS A 40 -7.48 -3.29 8.43
N GLY A 41 -6.67 -3.32 7.38
CA GLY A 41 -5.37 -2.66 7.33
C GLY A 41 -5.43 -1.14 7.45
N VAL A 42 -6.54 -0.52 7.01
CA VAL A 42 -6.76 0.94 7.16
C VAL A 42 -7.63 1.29 8.39
N GLY A 43 -7.88 0.33 9.30
CA GLY A 43 -8.63 0.58 10.53
C GLY A 43 -10.15 0.55 10.39
N LEU A 44 -10.69 0.10 9.25
CA LEU A 44 -12.14 0.02 8.99
C LEU A 44 -12.73 -1.38 9.27
N GLY A 45 -12.01 -2.26 9.96
CA GLY A 45 -12.47 -3.63 10.23
C GLY A 45 -13.83 -3.70 10.90
N GLU A 46 -14.06 -2.88 11.93
CA GLU A 46 -15.33 -2.80 12.65
C GLU A 46 -16.45 -2.13 11.84
N ARG A 47 -16.10 -1.35 10.83
CA ARG A 47 -17.04 -0.69 9.91
C ARG A 47 -17.32 -1.50 8.65
N TRP A 48 -17.04 -2.80 8.67
CA TRP A 48 -17.17 -3.65 7.48
C TRP A 48 -18.58 -3.64 6.87
N ASN A 49 -19.64 -3.52 7.67
CA ASN A 49 -21.00 -3.42 7.14
C ASN A 49 -21.25 -2.12 6.37
N GLU A 50 -20.64 -1.01 6.80
CA GLU A 50 -20.68 0.23 6.04
C GLU A 50 -19.89 0.09 4.72
N VAL A 51 -18.71 -0.54 4.77
CA VAL A 51 -17.91 -0.80 3.56
C VAL A 51 -18.70 -1.62 2.55
N LYS A 52 -19.40 -2.68 2.98
CA LYS A 52 -20.25 -3.49 2.09
C LYS A 52 -21.32 -2.64 1.40
N LYS A 53 -22.05 -1.85 2.17
CA LYS A 53 -23.09 -0.96 1.63
C LYS A 53 -22.51 0.09 0.70
N MET A 54 -21.46 0.77 1.13
CA MET A 54 -20.79 1.81 0.32
C MET A 54 -20.24 1.24 -0.99
N TYR A 55 -19.79 -0.02 -1.03
CA TYR A 55 -19.32 -0.64 -2.25
C TYR A 55 -20.41 -0.73 -3.32
N HIS A 56 -21.62 -1.10 -2.93
CA HIS A 56 -22.77 -1.07 -3.81
C HIS A 56 -23.07 0.38 -4.28
N ASP A 57 -23.16 1.32 -3.33
CA ASP A 57 -23.47 2.72 -3.61
C ASP A 57 -22.45 3.36 -4.56
N VAL A 58 -21.15 3.08 -4.37
CA VAL A 58 -20.07 3.53 -5.26
C VAL A 58 -20.21 2.92 -6.66
N ASN A 59 -20.56 1.63 -6.76
CA ASN A 59 -20.76 1.02 -8.08
C ASN A 59 -21.90 1.68 -8.84
N MET A 60 -23.00 1.98 -8.16
CA MET A 60 -24.13 2.72 -8.74
C MET A 60 -23.71 4.12 -9.17
N MET A 61 -22.96 4.84 -8.32
CA MET A 61 -22.41 6.17 -8.63
C MET A 61 -21.48 6.14 -9.85
N PHE A 62 -20.74 5.05 -10.07
CA PHE A 62 -19.86 4.86 -11.23
C PHE A 62 -20.62 4.48 -12.52
N GLY A 63 -21.93 4.30 -12.45
CA GLY A 63 -22.78 3.95 -13.58
C GLY A 63 -23.05 2.45 -13.68
N ASP A 64 -23.10 1.75 -12.55
CA ASP A 64 -23.34 0.29 -12.44
C ASP A 64 -22.42 -0.51 -13.36
N ILE A 65 -21.13 -0.29 -13.18
CA ILE A 65 -20.09 -0.91 -14.01
C ILE A 65 -19.95 -2.41 -13.72
N ILE A 66 -19.50 -3.17 -14.72
CA ILE A 66 -19.17 -4.59 -14.54
C ILE A 66 -17.98 -4.71 -13.58
N LYS A 67 -18.19 -5.43 -12.47
CA LYS A 67 -17.22 -5.64 -11.40
C LYS A 67 -16.35 -6.86 -11.67
N VAL A 68 -15.33 -6.68 -12.48
CA VAL A 68 -14.29 -7.68 -12.76
C VAL A 68 -12.93 -7.02 -12.64
N THR A 69 -11.86 -7.76 -12.40
CA THR A 69 -10.50 -7.19 -12.35
C THR A 69 -10.16 -6.46 -13.67
N PRO A 70 -9.75 -5.18 -13.64
CA PRO A 70 -9.37 -4.36 -12.47
C PRO A 70 -10.50 -3.48 -11.88
N SER A 71 -11.67 -3.37 -12.52
CA SER A 71 -12.74 -2.43 -12.13
C SER A 71 -13.27 -2.67 -10.71
N SER A 72 -13.38 -3.93 -10.29
CA SER A 72 -13.81 -4.27 -8.91
C SER A 72 -12.87 -3.71 -7.83
N LYS A 73 -11.56 -3.64 -8.11
CA LYS A 73 -10.59 -3.01 -7.21
C LYS A 73 -10.85 -1.52 -7.09
N ILE A 74 -11.12 -0.84 -8.20
CA ILE A 74 -11.30 0.61 -8.24
C ILE A 74 -12.56 1.03 -7.48
N VAL A 75 -13.66 0.26 -7.61
CA VAL A 75 -14.84 0.44 -6.77
C VAL A 75 -14.49 0.27 -5.29
N GLY A 76 -13.67 -0.72 -4.96
CA GLY A 76 -13.18 -0.94 -3.60
C GLY A 76 -12.31 0.20 -3.06
N ASP A 77 -11.39 0.72 -3.87
CA ASP A 77 -10.50 1.83 -3.48
C ASP A 77 -11.33 3.10 -3.18
N MET A 78 -12.29 3.44 -4.04
CA MET A 78 -13.20 4.57 -3.80
C MET A 78 -14.09 4.34 -2.57
N THR A 79 -14.55 3.10 -2.37
CA THR A 79 -15.34 2.72 -1.19
C THR A 79 -14.56 2.98 0.11
N LEU A 80 -13.33 2.49 0.21
CA LEU A 80 -12.50 2.70 1.39
C LEU A 80 -12.22 4.18 1.62
N PHE A 81 -11.93 4.92 0.56
CA PHE A 81 -11.73 6.37 0.61
C PHE A 81 -12.97 7.09 1.19
N MET A 82 -14.16 6.78 0.68
CA MET A 82 -15.39 7.42 1.14
C MET A 82 -15.74 7.06 2.58
N VAL A 83 -15.63 5.78 2.97
CA VAL A 83 -15.93 5.34 4.34
C VAL A 83 -14.92 5.92 5.32
N GLN A 84 -13.62 5.93 4.98
CA GLN A 84 -12.57 6.49 5.85
C GLN A 84 -12.80 7.97 6.15
N ASN A 85 -13.24 8.73 5.15
CA ASN A 85 -13.45 10.17 5.25
C ASN A 85 -14.92 10.54 5.59
N ASN A 86 -15.78 9.55 5.89
CA ASN A 86 -17.21 9.73 6.19
C ASN A 86 -17.95 10.53 5.09
N LEU A 87 -17.62 10.26 3.83
CA LEU A 87 -18.21 10.95 2.68
C LEU A 87 -19.42 10.19 2.16
N THR A 88 -20.43 10.95 1.73
CA THR A 88 -21.58 10.45 0.99
C THR A 88 -21.45 10.78 -0.49
N GLU A 89 -22.29 10.19 -1.33
CA GLU A 89 -22.38 10.55 -2.75
C GLU A 89 -22.58 12.07 -2.94
N LYS A 90 -23.44 12.67 -2.10
CA LYS A 90 -23.68 14.11 -2.12
C LYS A 90 -22.41 14.91 -1.88
N ASP A 91 -21.59 14.49 -0.90
CA ASP A 91 -20.32 15.17 -0.61
C ASP A 91 -19.35 15.09 -1.80
N ILE A 92 -19.33 13.98 -2.53
CA ILE A 92 -18.50 13.85 -3.74
C ILE A 92 -18.91 14.88 -4.78
N TYR A 93 -20.22 15.07 -5.01
CA TYR A 93 -20.70 16.05 -5.98
C TYR A 93 -20.58 17.50 -5.52
N GLU A 94 -20.59 17.79 -4.23
CA GLU A 94 -20.53 19.16 -3.68
C GLU A 94 -19.09 19.62 -3.36
N LYS A 95 -18.23 18.68 -2.92
CA LYS A 95 -16.89 18.98 -2.37
C LYS A 95 -15.76 18.33 -3.19
N GLY A 96 -16.07 17.59 -4.24
CA GLY A 96 -15.09 16.77 -4.96
C GLY A 96 -13.88 17.54 -5.49
N ASP A 97 -14.04 18.83 -5.82
CA ASP A 97 -12.93 19.68 -6.27
C ASP A 97 -11.83 19.86 -5.21
N THR A 98 -12.17 19.66 -3.92
CA THR A 98 -11.24 19.78 -2.79
C THR A 98 -10.73 18.44 -2.28
N LEU A 99 -11.25 17.32 -2.78
CA LEU A 99 -10.88 15.97 -2.33
C LEU A 99 -9.74 15.40 -3.17
N ASP A 100 -8.76 14.78 -2.54
CA ASP A 100 -7.71 14.03 -3.24
C ASP A 100 -8.15 12.56 -3.36
N PHE A 101 -8.60 12.22 -4.57
CA PHE A 101 -9.08 10.87 -4.87
C PHE A 101 -7.91 9.87 -5.01
N PRO A 102 -8.12 8.58 -4.70
CA PRO A 102 -7.13 7.53 -4.97
C PRO A 102 -6.70 7.56 -6.45
N GLN A 103 -5.41 7.40 -6.70
CA GLN A 103 -4.83 7.47 -8.04
C GLN A 103 -5.49 6.47 -9.00
N SER A 104 -5.80 5.26 -8.53
CA SER A 104 -6.50 4.23 -9.32
C SER A 104 -7.87 4.69 -9.82
N VAL A 105 -8.60 5.49 -9.02
CA VAL A 105 -9.90 6.07 -9.38
C VAL A 105 -9.72 7.16 -10.43
N VAL A 106 -8.72 8.03 -10.26
CA VAL A 106 -8.40 9.08 -11.26
C VAL A 106 -8.03 8.44 -12.60
N GLU A 107 -7.15 7.43 -12.59
CA GLU A 107 -6.71 6.71 -13.80
C GLU A 107 -7.87 5.99 -14.50
N PHE A 108 -8.80 5.44 -13.73
CA PHE A 108 -10.01 4.85 -14.29
C PHE A 108 -10.83 5.88 -15.06
N PHE A 109 -11.11 7.02 -14.45
CA PHE A 109 -11.88 8.09 -15.10
C PHE A 109 -11.11 8.81 -16.20
N GLU A 110 -9.78 8.73 -16.23
CA GLU A 110 -8.96 9.12 -17.38
C GLU A 110 -9.11 8.13 -18.58
N GLY A 111 -9.63 6.92 -18.35
CA GLY A 111 -9.76 5.88 -19.38
C GLY A 111 -8.51 5.03 -19.56
N ARG A 112 -7.55 5.02 -18.59
CA ARG A 112 -6.29 4.26 -18.69
C ARG A 112 -6.48 2.75 -18.68
N ILE A 113 -7.58 2.25 -18.15
CA ILE A 113 -7.93 0.82 -18.16
C ILE A 113 -9.14 0.51 -19.05
N GLY A 114 -9.48 1.43 -19.92
CA GLY A 114 -10.62 1.33 -20.83
C GLY A 114 -11.81 2.18 -20.36
N VAL A 115 -12.86 2.15 -21.15
CA VAL A 115 -14.09 2.90 -20.91
C VAL A 115 -15.23 1.91 -20.68
N PRO A 116 -16.07 2.09 -19.64
CA PRO A 116 -17.26 1.26 -19.44
C PRO A 116 -18.19 1.28 -20.66
N TYR A 117 -18.98 0.22 -20.85
CA TYR A 117 -19.85 0.08 -22.00
C TYR A 117 -20.81 1.28 -22.22
N GLN A 118 -21.30 1.87 -21.13
CA GLN A 118 -22.17 3.05 -21.17
C GLN A 118 -21.42 4.38 -21.06
N GLY A 119 -20.09 4.36 -21.08
CA GLY A 119 -19.26 5.52 -20.78
C GLY A 119 -19.17 5.83 -19.29
N PHE A 120 -18.55 6.94 -18.98
CA PHE A 120 -18.45 7.45 -17.60
C PHE A 120 -19.61 8.42 -17.31
N PRO A 121 -20.14 8.48 -16.06
CA PRO A 121 -21.03 9.57 -15.64
C PRO A 121 -20.32 10.91 -15.78
N GLU A 122 -20.70 11.73 -16.74
CA GLU A 122 -19.97 12.94 -17.16
C GLU A 122 -19.68 13.91 -16.00
N LYS A 123 -20.66 14.13 -15.13
CA LYS A 123 -20.52 15.04 -14.01
C LYS A 123 -19.46 14.54 -13.02
N LEU A 124 -19.51 13.25 -12.71
CA LEU A 124 -18.55 12.62 -11.82
C LEU A 124 -17.14 12.60 -12.41
N GLN A 125 -17.02 12.28 -13.70
CA GLN A 125 -15.75 12.29 -14.43
C GLN A 125 -15.08 13.67 -14.35
N LYS A 126 -15.83 14.75 -14.60
CA LYS A 126 -15.31 16.12 -14.51
C LYS A 126 -14.78 16.45 -13.12
N ILE A 127 -15.52 16.06 -12.08
CA ILE A 127 -15.11 16.29 -10.67
C ILE A 127 -13.82 15.52 -10.35
N ILE A 128 -13.76 14.24 -10.68
CA ILE A 128 -12.58 13.41 -10.35
C ILE A 128 -11.35 13.85 -11.14
N LEU A 129 -11.51 14.22 -12.40
CA LEU A 129 -10.40 14.63 -13.26
C LEU A 129 -9.89 16.05 -12.98
N LYS A 130 -10.67 16.89 -12.32
CA LYS A 130 -10.26 18.27 -11.97
C LYS A 130 -9.61 19.02 -13.16
N GLY A 131 -10.21 18.90 -14.32
CA GLY A 131 -9.74 19.55 -15.56
C GLY A 131 -8.69 18.78 -16.36
N LYS A 132 -8.22 17.63 -15.90
CA LYS A 132 -7.44 16.72 -16.75
C LYS A 132 -8.30 16.21 -17.90
N LYS A 133 -7.71 16.08 -19.07
CA LYS A 133 -8.40 15.56 -20.25
C LYS A 133 -8.42 14.03 -20.22
N PRO A 134 -9.58 13.36 -20.41
CA PRO A 134 -9.60 11.92 -20.54
C PRO A 134 -8.92 11.48 -21.84
N LEU A 135 -8.42 10.25 -21.85
CA LEU A 135 -7.85 9.63 -23.05
C LEU A 135 -8.96 9.38 -24.06
N THR A 136 -8.72 9.76 -25.31
CA THR A 136 -9.63 9.54 -26.43
C THR A 136 -9.27 8.27 -27.22
N GLU A 137 -8.08 7.74 -26.99
CA GLU A 137 -7.57 6.52 -27.60
C GLU A 137 -7.09 5.55 -26.50
N ARG A 138 -6.94 4.27 -26.86
CA ARG A 138 -6.45 3.29 -25.87
C ARG A 138 -5.04 3.66 -25.39
N PRO A 139 -4.72 3.44 -24.10
CA PRO A 139 -3.46 3.85 -23.50
C PRO A 139 -2.21 3.38 -24.25
N GLY A 140 -2.18 2.12 -24.69
CA GLY A 140 -1.03 1.57 -25.42
C GLY A 140 -0.71 2.24 -26.77
N LYS A 141 -1.60 3.10 -27.28
CA LYS A 141 -1.35 3.90 -28.48
C LYS A 141 -0.67 5.24 -28.16
N VAL A 142 -0.95 5.81 -26.97
CA VAL A 142 -0.50 7.15 -26.59
C VAL A 142 0.67 7.14 -25.61
N LEU A 143 0.90 6.02 -24.91
CA LEU A 143 2.04 5.87 -24.01
C LEU A 143 3.33 5.74 -24.82
N PRO A 144 4.42 6.38 -24.40
CA PRO A 144 5.73 6.18 -25.02
C PRO A 144 6.17 4.72 -24.84
N PRO A 145 6.98 4.18 -25.79
CA PRO A 145 7.57 2.87 -25.62
C PRO A 145 8.47 2.85 -24.37
N ALA A 146 8.56 1.69 -23.72
CA ALA A 146 9.47 1.53 -22.59
C ALA A 146 10.91 1.57 -23.08
N ASP A 147 11.73 2.36 -22.40
CA ASP A 147 13.18 2.41 -22.62
C ASP A 147 13.85 1.35 -21.72
N PHE A 148 14.03 0.15 -22.28
CA PHE A 148 14.60 -0.98 -21.54
C PHE A 148 16.05 -0.75 -21.11
N GLU A 149 16.84 -0.01 -21.90
CA GLU A 149 18.25 0.29 -21.57
C GLU A 149 18.33 1.26 -20.39
N ALA A 150 17.52 2.32 -20.41
CA ALA A 150 17.44 3.26 -19.29
C ALA A 150 16.92 2.58 -18.01
N ILE A 151 15.97 1.66 -18.14
CA ILE A 151 15.44 0.91 -17.00
C ILE A 151 16.52 -0.04 -16.46
N ALA A 152 17.20 -0.81 -17.31
CA ALA A 152 18.28 -1.71 -16.89
C ALA A 152 19.38 -0.93 -16.14
N LYS A 153 19.77 0.24 -16.66
CA LYS A 153 20.73 1.11 -15.99
C LYS A 153 20.22 1.59 -14.62
N LYS A 154 18.96 2.04 -14.55
CA LYS A 154 18.34 2.46 -13.29
C LYS A 154 18.35 1.35 -12.24
N LEU A 155 18.06 0.11 -12.63
CA LEU A 155 18.07 -1.04 -11.74
C LEU A 155 19.50 -1.37 -11.29
N ALA A 156 20.47 -1.34 -12.21
CA ALA A 156 21.88 -1.56 -11.89
C ALA A 156 22.42 -0.49 -10.92
N ASP A 157 22.12 0.80 -11.17
CA ASP A 157 22.53 1.91 -10.32
C ASP A 157 21.91 1.79 -8.89
N ALA A 158 20.70 1.24 -8.81
CA ALA A 158 20.05 0.91 -7.54
C ALA A 158 20.62 -0.37 -6.89
N GLY A 159 21.46 -1.14 -7.56
CA GLY A 159 22.01 -2.43 -7.11
C GLY A 159 20.97 -3.54 -7.06
N TYR A 160 20.00 -3.51 -7.96
CA TYR A 160 19.00 -4.57 -8.15
C TYR A 160 19.37 -5.51 -9.28
N GLY A 161 18.67 -6.65 -9.40
CA GLY A 161 18.74 -7.47 -10.60
C GLY A 161 18.36 -6.63 -11.84
N HIS A 162 19.11 -6.82 -12.94
CA HIS A 162 18.93 -6.06 -14.16
C HIS A 162 19.08 -6.92 -15.42
N THR A 163 18.80 -8.22 -15.28
CA THR A 163 18.65 -9.13 -16.41
C THR A 163 17.45 -8.71 -17.28
N PRO A 164 17.29 -9.20 -18.51
CA PRO A 164 16.11 -8.94 -19.31
C PRO A 164 14.80 -9.30 -18.61
N GLU A 165 14.78 -10.38 -17.81
CA GLU A 165 13.65 -10.81 -17.00
C GLU A 165 13.34 -9.81 -15.89
N ASP A 166 14.36 -9.30 -15.20
CA ASP A 166 14.22 -8.28 -14.15
C ASP A 166 13.66 -6.98 -14.73
N VAL A 167 14.16 -6.54 -15.86
CA VAL A 167 13.68 -5.35 -16.56
C VAL A 167 12.21 -5.53 -16.98
N ASN A 168 11.85 -6.68 -17.51
CA ASN A 168 10.45 -6.98 -17.84
C ASN A 168 9.54 -7.01 -16.60
N ALA A 169 10.01 -7.62 -15.52
CA ALA A 169 9.27 -7.65 -14.25
C ALA A 169 9.06 -6.24 -13.69
N TYR A 170 10.10 -5.40 -13.74
CA TYR A 170 10.01 -4.00 -13.34
C TYR A 170 9.02 -3.21 -14.20
N CYS A 171 9.03 -3.39 -15.53
CA CYS A 171 8.09 -2.71 -16.43
C CYS A 171 6.64 -3.06 -16.13
N GLN A 172 6.37 -4.30 -15.72
CA GLN A 172 5.02 -4.77 -15.43
C GLN A 172 4.55 -4.40 -14.02
N TYR A 173 5.45 -4.46 -13.03
CA TYR A 173 5.13 -4.34 -11.60
C TYR A 173 6.25 -3.62 -10.85
N SER A 174 6.55 -2.38 -11.24
CA SER A 174 7.71 -1.62 -10.75
C SER A 174 7.80 -1.57 -9.22
N LYS A 175 6.69 -1.32 -8.52
CA LYS A 175 6.67 -1.28 -7.07
C LYS A 175 6.97 -2.66 -6.45
N VAL A 176 6.28 -3.69 -6.91
CA VAL A 176 6.45 -5.05 -6.37
C VAL A 176 7.88 -5.54 -6.59
N PHE A 177 8.46 -5.24 -7.76
CA PHE A 177 9.86 -5.57 -8.07
C PHE A 177 10.83 -4.82 -7.15
N THR A 178 10.59 -3.53 -6.92
CA THR A 178 11.42 -2.72 -6.01
C THR A 178 11.33 -3.25 -4.58
N ASP A 179 10.13 -3.48 -4.05
CA ASP A 179 9.93 -4.01 -2.70
C ASP A 179 10.61 -5.40 -2.53
N TYR A 180 10.52 -6.26 -3.54
CA TYR A 180 11.22 -7.54 -3.57
C TYR A 180 12.74 -7.35 -3.56
N SER A 181 13.27 -6.46 -4.41
CA SER A 181 14.70 -6.21 -4.52
C SER A 181 15.30 -5.62 -3.23
N GLU A 182 14.58 -4.73 -2.56
CA GLU A 182 14.99 -4.20 -1.25
C GLU A 182 15.04 -5.31 -0.20
N ARG A 183 14.02 -6.19 -0.15
CA ARG A 183 14.03 -7.34 0.76
C ARG A 183 15.17 -8.30 0.48
N LEU A 184 15.45 -8.56 -0.80
CA LEU A 184 16.58 -9.41 -1.20
C LEU A 184 17.91 -8.82 -0.77
N LYS A 185 18.07 -7.49 -0.79
CA LYS A 185 19.25 -6.80 -0.26
C LYS A 185 19.36 -6.90 1.26
N GLU A 186 18.22 -6.74 1.97
CA GLU A 186 18.20 -6.75 3.43
C GLU A 186 18.44 -8.16 4.00
N PHE A 187 17.80 -9.18 3.43
CA PHE A 187 17.76 -10.53 4.00
C PHE A 187 18.51 -11.58 3.20
N GLY A 188 18.96 -11.27 1.99
CA GLY A 188 19.50 -12.27 1.07
C GLY A 188 18.43 -13.21 0.49
N ASP A 189 18.85 -14.32 -0.09
CA ASP A 189 17.94 -15.33 -0.63
C ASP A 189 17.41 -16.23 0.50
N VAL A 190 16.16 -15.95 0.90
CA VAL A 190 15.47 -16.74 1.94
C VAL A 190 14.74 -17.96 1.40
N SER A 191 14.81 -18.25 0.08
CA SER A 191 14.17 -19.44 -0.53
C SER A 191 14.77 -20.75 -0.05
N VAL A 192 15.96 -20.70 0.55
CA VAL A 192 16.63 -21.85 1.16
C VAL A 192 15.99 -22.30 2.48
N LEU A 193 15.11 -21.48 3.08
CA LEU A 193 14.41 -21.83 4.32
C LEU A 193 13.20 -22.71 4.03
N ASP A 194 12.90 -23.63 4.93
CA ASP A 194 11.65 -24.37 4.87
C ASP A 194 10.43 -23.48 5.17
N THR A 195 9.26 -23.93 4.76
CA THR A 195 8.01 -23.17 4.92
C THR A 195 7.68 -22.81 6.38
N PRO A 196 7.77 -23.71 7.37
CA PRO A 196 7.55 -23.36 8.76
C PRO A 196 8.52 -22.29 9.27
N THR A 197 9.79 -22.44 9.01
CA THR A 197 10.82 -21.48 9.44
C THR A 197 10.62 -20.12 8.79
N PHE A 198 10.30 -20.07 7.49
CA PHE A 198 10.04 -18.82 6.79
C PHE A 198 8.83 -18.05 7.37
N PHE A 199 7.72 -18.72 7.69
CA PHE A 199 6.51 -18.05 8.15
C PHE A 199 6.45 -17.78 9.65
N PHE A 200 7.07 -18.62 10.47
CA PHE A 200 6.88 -18.58 11.92
C PHE A 200 8.20 -18.40 12.69
N GLY A 201 9.33 -18.40 11.99
CA GLY A 201 10.64 -18.40 12.63
C GLY A 201 10.93 -19.72 13.33
N MET A 202 11.97 -19.72 14.15
CA MET A 202 12.41 -20.88 14.93
C MET A 202 11.90 -20.78 16.37
N LYS A 203 11.64 -21.92 16.98
CA LYS A 203 11.42 -22.03 18.42
C LYS A 203 12.75 -22.19 19.15
N LYS A 204 12.77 -21.84 20.43
CA LYS A 204 13.93 -22.11 21.28
C LYS A 204 14.30 -23.59 21.24
N ASP A 205 15.58 -23.88 21.13
CA ASP A 205 16.17 -25.21 21.00
C ASP A 205 15.77 -25.99 19.73
N GLU A 206 15.12 -25.33 18.77
CA GLU A 206 14.82 -25.89 17.44
C GLU A 206 16.07 -25.82 16.56
N GLU A 207 16.33 -26.93 15.87
CA GLU A 207 17.44 -27.07 14.93
C GLU A 207 16.88 -27.16 13.50
N ILE A 208 17.47 -26.39 12.58
CA ILE A 208 17.18 -26.45 11.16
C ILE A 208 18.45 -26.70 10.35
N HIS A 209 18.29 -27.33 9.18
CA HIS A 209 19.36 -27.57 8.24
C HIS A 209 19.12 -26.73 6.98
N VAL A 210 20.08 -25.88 6.64
CA VAL A 210 19.99 -24.95 5.50
C VAL A 210 21.12 -25.23 4.53
N GLY A 211 20.78 -25.77 3.36
CA GLY A 211 21.73 -25.92 2.26
C GLY A 211 21.97 -24.59 1.56
N ILE A 212 23.16 -24.02 1.66
CA ILE A 212 23.51 -22.75 1.02
C ILE A 212 24.06 -22.96 -0.39
N GLU A 213 24.88 -24.00 -0.55
CA GLU A 213 25.50 -24.39 -1.80
C GLU A 213 25.67 -25.93 -1.83
N LYS A 214 25.96 -26.48 -2.99
CA LYS A 214 26.21 -27.93 -3.11
C LYS A 214 27.37 -28.35 -2.19
N GLY A 215 27.06 -29.18 -1.18
CA GLY A 215 28.00 -29.68 -0.19
C GLY A 215 28.32 -28.70 0.94
N LYS A 216 27.55 -27.60 1.07
CA LYS A 216 27.66 -26.65 2.19
C LYS A 216 26.32 -26.54 2.90
N ASP A 217 26.18 -27.26 4.00
CA ASP A 217 25.02 -27.21 4.86
C ASP A 217 25.34 -26.47 6.16
N LEU A 218 24.42 -25.62 6.58
CA LEU A 218 24.42 -24.99 7.89
C LEU A 218 23.45 -25.72 8.80
N VAL A 219 23.92 -26.09 9.97
CA VAL A 219 23.08 -26.53 11.09
C VAL A 219 22.90 -25.33 12.00
N ILE A 220 21.66 -24.86 12.14
CA ILE A 220 21.34 -23.65 12.89
C ILE A 220 20.38 -24.04 14.03
N THR A 221 20.76 -23.73 15.27
CA THR A 221 19.89 -23.90 16.44
C THR A 221 19.60 -22.54 17.06
N LEU A 222 18.32 -22.21 17.32
CA LEU A 222 17.95 -21.03 18.07
C LEU A 222 18.16 -21.29 19.57
N VAL A 223 19.14 -20.62 20.18
CA VAL A 223 19.46 -20.78 21.60
C VAL A 223 18.59 -19.89 22.48
N ASN A 224 18.54 -18.59 22.17
CA ASN A 224 17.79 -17.63 22.98
C ASN A 224 17.38 -16.38 22.18
N ILE A 225 16.30 -15.75 22.64
CA ILE A 225 15.88 -14.40 22.25
C ILE A 225 15.76 -13.59 23.54
N SER A 226 16.52 -12.51 23.66
CA SER A 226 16.46 -11.64 24.83
C SER A 226 15.16 -10.84 24.89
N ASP A 227 14.85 -10.26 26.05
CA ASP A 227 13.90 -9.16 26.11
C ASP A 227 14.44 -7.95 25.36
N CYS A 228 13.56 -7.01 25.01
CA CYS A 228 13.95 -5.75 24.39
C CYS A 228 14.74 -4.89 25.39
N ASP A 229 15.79 -4.25 24.92
CA ASP A 229 16.42 -3.16 25.66
C ASP A 229 15.60 -1.85 25.50
N ASP A 230 16.08 -0.78 26.13
CA ASP A 230 15.40 0.54 26.12
C ASP A 230 15.33 1.16 24.72
N ASP A 231 16.16 0.70 23.78
CA ASP A 231 16.18 1.11 22.39
C ASP A 231 15.30 0.20 21.48
N GLY A 232 14.58 -0.75 22.09
CA GLY A 232 13.74 -1.72 21.37
C GLY A 232 14.53 -2.78 20.62
N VAL A 233 15.80 -2.98 20.96
CA VAL A 233 16.67 -3.98 20.33
C VAL A 233 16.62 -5.28 21.11
N ARG A 234 16.51 -6.40 20.40
CA ARG A 234 16.68 -7.76 20.95
C ARG A 234 18.00 -8.35 20.49
N THR A 235 18.62 -9.13 21.36
CA THR A 235 19.75 -9.99 21.01
C THR A 235 19.21 -11.41 20.80
N ILE A 236 19.49 -11.96 19.63
CA ILE A 236 19.11 -13.32 19.26
C ILE A 236 20.40 -14.14 19.19
N THR A 237 20.45 -15.20 19.96
CA THR A 237 21.62 -16.10 20.04
C THR A 237 21.32 -17.37 19.26
N PHE A 238 22.16 -17.68 18.29
CA PHE A 238 22.11 -18.92 17.51
C PHE A 238 23.38 -19.72 17.68
N MET A 239 23.27 -21.04 17.52
CA MET A 239 24.37 -21.94 17.29
C MET A 239 24.46 -22.24 15.78
N PHE A 240 25.56 -21.90 15.14
CA PHE A 240 25.84 -22.18 13.72
C PHE A 240 26.96 -23.23 13.61
N ASN A 241 26.64 -24.43 13.15
CA ASN A 241 27.62 -25.54 13.08
C ASN A 241 28.45 -25.69 14.36
N GLY A 242 27.82 -25.57 15.52
CA GLY A 242 28.49 -25.66 16.82
C GLY A 242 29.21 -24.39 17.31
N ALA A 243 29.17 -23.28 16.57
CA ALA A 243 29.71 -21.99 16.98
C ALA A 243 28.57 -21.01 17.34
N GLU A 244 28.66 -20.40 18.51
CA GLU A 244 27.68 -19.39 18.97
C GLU A 244 27.81 -18.09 18.16
N ARG A 245 26.67 -17.51 17.81
CA ARG A 245 26.52 -16.24 17.10
C ARG A 245 25.41 -15.42 17.69
N GLU A 246 25.68 -14.16 17.99
CA GLU A 246 24.70 -13.20 18.44
C GLU A 246 24.36 -12.22 17.33
N ILE A 247 23.07 -11.96 17.14
CA ILE A 247 22.55 -11.00 16.17
C ILE A 247 21.68 -10.00 16.93
N ARG A 248 21.97 -8.72 16.80
CA ARG A 248 21.14 -7.66 17.37
C ARG A 248 20.14 -7.17 16.33
N MET A 249 18.86 -7.14 16.67
CA MET A 249 17.78 -6.73 15.78
C MET A 249 16.82 -5.78 16.48
N LEU A 250 16.41 -4.73 15.77
CA LEU A 250 15.30 -3.87 16.20
C LEU A 250 13.98 -4.67 16.12
N ASP A 251 13.28 -4.77 17.24
CA ASP A 251 11.96 -5.40 17.29
C ASP A 251 10.89 -4.42 16.80
N LYS A 252 10.48 -4.57 15.55
CA LYS A 252 9.44 -3.72 14.91
C LYS A 252 8.04 -3.91 15.53
N SER A 253 7.85 -4.88 16.43
CA SER A 253 6.58 -5.10 17.14
C SER A 253 6.46 -4.25 18.41
N VAL A 254 7.58 -3.70 18.90
CA VAL A 254 7.59 -2.80 20.03
C VAL A 254 7.31 -1.39 19.56
N ASP A 255 6.16 -0.85 19.99
CA ASP A 255 5.77 0.53 19.69
C ASP A 255 6.67 1.52 20.45
N MET A 256 7.83 1.86 19.87
CA MET A 256 8.79 2.83 20.42
C MET A 256 8.33 4.29 20.29
N THR A 257 7.16 4.57 19.73
CA THR A 257 6.73 5.94 19.48
C THR A 257 5.27 6.18 19.81
N THR A 258 4.99 6.45 21.08
CA THR A 258 3.94 7.41 21.42
C THR A 258 4.52 8.83 21.47
N VAL A 259 5.23 9.28 20.46
CA VAL A 259 5.32 10.72 20.19
C VAL A 259 3.96 11.08 19.61
N ALA A 260 3.16 11.84 20.35
CA ALA A 260 1.87 12.34 19.88
C ALA A 260 2.10 13.08 18.56
N LYS A 261 1.74 12.44 17.45
CA LYS A 261 1.88 13.04 16.13
C LYS A 261 0.93 14.23 16.04
N LYS A 262 1.40 15.34 15.48
CA LYS A 262 0.57 16.50 15.22
C LYS A 262 -0.59 16.09 14.31
N LYS A 263 -1.81 16.43 14.70
CA LYS A 263 -2.98 16.28 13.83
C LYS A 263 -3.19 17.54 13.01
N ALA A 264 -3.62 17.40 11.77
CA ALA A 264 -4.04 18.52 10.96
C ALA A 264 -5.28 19.16 11.59
N ASP A 265 -5.25 20.48 11.73
CA ASP A 265 -6.39 21.27 12.24
C ASP A 265 -7.34 21.57 11.07
N PRO A 266 -8.56 21.02 11.05
CA PRO A 266 -9.52 21.25 9.97
C PRO A 266 -9.90 22.75 9.79
N THR A 267 -9.66 23.58 10.82
CA THR A 267 -9.96 25.02 10.78
C THR A 267 -8.84 25.83 10.12
N LYS A 268 -7.65 25.22 9.91
CA LYS A 268 -6.51 25.84 9.28
C LYS A 268 -6.31 25.29 7.87
N PRO A 269 -6.63 26.07 6.83
CA PRO A 269 -6.51 25.61 5.44
C PRO A 269 -5.10 25.15 5.04
N GLY A 270 -4.06 25.64 5.73
CA GLY A 270 -2.66 25.29 5.48
C GLY A 270 -2.18 24.00 6.14
N ASP A 271 -2.93 23.43 7.08
CA ASP A 271 -2.60 22.15 7.71
C ASP A 271 -3.04 21.00 6.80
N VAL A 272 -2.11 20.40 6.07
CA VAL A 272 -2.41 19.32 5.12
C VAL A 272 -2.34 17.97 5.81
N GLY A 273 -3.50 17.31 5.94
CA GLY A 273 -3.66 16.04 6.64
C GLY A 273 -3.61 14.82 5.73
N ALA A 274 -3.26 13.66 6.31
CA ALA A 274 -3.37 12.38 5.64
C ALA A 274 -4.85 12.00 5.44
N THR A 275 -5.21 11.64 4.21
CA THR A 275 -6.57 11.21 3.85
C THR A 275 -6.87 9.77 4.20
N LEU A 276 -5.83 8.93 4.27
CA LEU A 276 -5.93 7.49 4.59
C LEU A 276 -4.82 7.10 5.56
N SER A 277 -5.09 6.10 6.40
CA SER A 277 -4.05 5.47 7.22
C SER A 277 -3.19 4.56 6.34
N GLY A 278 -1.87 4.68 6.45
CA GLY A 278 -0.93 3.94 5.60
C GLY A 278 0.51 4.36 5.84
N SER A 279 1.27 4.58 4.79
CA SER A 279 2.67 5.03 4.85
C SER A 279 2.98 6.13 3.82
N VAL A 280 3.99 6.93 4.11
CA VAL A 280 4.51 7.94 3.18
C VAL A 280 5.42 7.27 2.15
N VAL A 281 5.04 7.33 0.89
CA VAL A 281 5.84 6.78 -0.23
C VAL A 281 6.92 7.76 -0.65
N ASN A 282 6.53 9.03 -0.83
CA ASN A 282 7.45 10.06 -1.27
C ASN A 282 7.01 11.44 -0.80
N ILE A 283 7.98 12.33 -0.60
CA ILE A 283 7.77 13.74 -0.30
C ILE A 283 8.28 14.53 -1.51
N LEU A 284 7.40 15.33 -2.11
CA LEU A 284 7.65 16.00 -3.38
C LEU A 284 8.05 17.47 -3.19
N VAL A 285 8.01 17.98 -1.96
CA VAL A 285 8.32 19.37 -1.62
C VAL A 285 9.39 19.46 -0.55
N SER A 286 9.97 20.65 -0.42
CA SER A 286 10.95 20.99 0.61
C SER A 286 10.48 22.17 1.46
N LYS A 287 10.93 22.24 2.71
CA LYS A 287 10.66 23.38 3.59
C LYS A 287 11.11 24.69 2.94
N GLY A 288 10.24 25.69 2.95
CA GLY A 288 10.46 26.99 2.32
C GLY A 288 10.11 27.04 0.81
N GLN A 289 9.67 25.95 0.21
CA GLN A 289 9.24 25.91 -1.19
C GLN A 289 7.89 26.60 -1.36
N LYS A 290 7.76 27.43 -2.40
CA LYS A 290 6.48 28.02 -2.80
C LYS A 290 5.69 26.97 -3.58
N VAL A 291 4.42 26.82 -3.23
CA VAL A 291 3.49 25.88 -3.86
C VAL A 291 2.21 26.59 -4.28
N LYS A 292 1.60 26.09 -5.34
CA LYS A 292 0.28 26.54 -5.81
C LYS A 292 -0.79 25.55 -5.42
N LYS A 293 -2.01 26.03 -5.29
CA LYS A 293 -3.18 25.17 -5.08
C LYS A 293 -3.23 24.05 -6.10
N GLY A 294 -3.38 22.80 -5.63
CA GLY A 294 -3.38 21.59 -6.46
C GLY A 294 -1.99 21.04 -6.79
N GLU A 295 -0.90 21.67 -6.35
CA GLU A 295 0.46 21.15 -6.54
C GLU A 295 0.72 19.94 -5.64
N PRO A 296 1.31 18.83 -6.15
CA PRO A 296 1.61 17.65 -5.37
C PRO A 296 2.59 17.91 -4.23
N LEU A 297 2.25 17.46 -3.01
CA LEU A 297 3.08 17.64 -1.81
C LEU A 297 3.69 16.33 -1.35
N VAL A 298 2.85 15.32 -1.12
CA VAL A 298 3.24 14.02 -0.55
C VAL A 298 2.47 12.91 -1.26
N VAL A 299 3.15 11.81 -1.54
CA VAL A 299 2.51 10.57 -2.00
C VAL A 299 2.41 9.63 -0.81
N THR A 300 1.19 9.21 -0.51
CA THR A 300 0.89 8.25 0.55
C THR A 300 0.39 6.94 -0.06
N GLU A 301 0.57 5.84 0.63
CA GLU A 301 0.08 4.53 0.23
C GLU A 301 -0.65 3.86 1.38
N ALA A 302 -1.82 3.31 1.09
CA ALA A 302 -2.60 2.49 1.98
C ALA A 302 -3.02 1.21 1.25
N MET A 303 -2.52 0.04 1.68
CA MET A 303 -2.90 -1.27 1.12
C MET A 303 -2.84 -1.35 -0.41
N LYS A 304 -1.73 -0.86 -1.00
CA LYS A 304 -1.49 -0.78 -2.45
C LYS A 304 -2.38 0.24 -3.20
N MET A 305 -2.98 1.16 -2.47
CA MET A 305 -3.62 2.36 -3.02
C MET A 305 -2.69 3.54 -2.81
N GLU A 306 -2.18 4.12 -3.88
CA GLU A 306 -1.44 5.37 -3.80
C GLU A 306 -2.39 6.56 -3.89
N THR A 307 -2.14 7.56 -3.08
CA THR A 307 -2.86 8.83 -3.10
C THR A 307 -1.86 9.97 -3.07
N THR A 308 -1.95 10.87 -4.03
CA THR A 308 -1.15 12.08 -4.05
C THR A 308 -1.91 13.19 -3.32
N ILE A 309 -1.36 13.63 -2.21
CA ILE A 309 -1.89 14.74 -1.42
C ILE A 309 -1.39 16.04 -2.02
N THR A 310 -2.31 16.94 -2.29
CA THR A 310 -2.05 18.21 -3.00
C THR A 310 -2.21 19.43 -2.10
N ALA A 311 -1.63 20.57 -2.48
CA ALA A 311 -1.75 21.82 -1.75
C ALA A 311 -3.20 22.34 -1.82
N PRO A 312 -3.87 22.61 -0.70
CA PRO A 312 -5.25 23.13 -0.68
C PRO A 312 -5.32 24.63 -1.05
N MET A 313 -4.20 25.33 -0.96
CA MET A 313 -4.08 26.77 -1.22
C MET A 313 -2.69 27.12 -1.77
N ASP A 314 -2.56 28.31 -2.33
CA ASP A 314 -1.25 28.90 -2.66
C ASP A 314 -0.54 29.31 -1.37
N GLY A 315 0.77 29.07 -1.28
CA GLY A 315 1.53 29.46 -0.08
C GLY A 315 2.98 29.00 -0.12
N THR A 316 3.61 28.97 1.04
CA THR A 316 4.97 28.46 1.23
C THR A 316 4.95 27.33 2.23
N VAL A 317 5.67 26.24 1.97
CA VAL A 317 5.81 25.12 2.89
C VAL A 317 6.53 25.58 4.16
N ALA A 318 5.78 25.71 5.24
CA ALA A 318 6.30 26.13 6.55
C ALA A 318 7.03 24.99 7.25
N ASP A 319 6.43 23.80 7.29
CA ASP A 319 7.07 22.61 7.85
C ASP A 319 6.57 21.30 7.22
N ILE A 320 7.39 20.24 7.37
CA ILE A 320 7.10 18.87 6.92
C ILE A 320 7.22 17.97 8.12
N HIS A 321 6.10 17.35 8.53
CA HIS A 321 6.01 16.57 9.77
C HIS A 321 6.20 15.07 9.58
N VAL A 322 6.52 14.64 8.36
CA VAL A 322 6.66 13.23 8.01
C VAL A 322 7.95 12.95 7.25
N THR A 323 8.40 11.70 7.30
CA THR A 323 9.54 11.21 6.54
C THR A 323 9.12 10.07 5.62
N LYS A 324 9.91 9.83 4.56
CA LYS A 324 9.67 8.70 3.65
C LYS A 324 9.70 7.37 4.41
N GLY A 325 8.70 6.52 4.16
CA GLY A 325 8.52 5.22 4.83
C GLY A 325 7.78 5.31 6.18
N GLN A 326 7.49 6.50 6.69
CA GLN A 326 6.81 6.68 7.96
C GLN A 326 5.36 6.21 7.89
N ALA A 327 4.92 5.44 8.90
CA ALA A 327 3.51 5.11 9.08
C ALA A 327 2.71 6.35 9.50
N ILE A 328 1.54 6.54 8.90
CA ILE A 328 0.62 7.65 9.16
C ILE A 328 -0.79 7.12 9.43
N ILE A 329 -1.57 7.89 10.17
CA ILE A 329 -2.99 7.63 10.41
C ILE A 329 -3.79 8.76 9.77
N SER A 330 -5.00 8.47 9.29
CA SER A 330 -5.90 9.50 8.76
C SER A 330 -6.01 10.69 9.72
N GLY A 331 -5.84 11.90 9.19
CA GLY A 331 -5.81 13.13 9.96
C GLY A 331 -4.44 13.51 10.55
N ASP A 332 -3.38 12.70 10.43
CA ASP A 332 -2.02 13.15 10.79
C ASP A 332 -1.60 14.31 9.89
N CYS A 333 -1.02 15.37 10.47
CA CYS A 333 -0.49 16.50 9.72
C CYS A 333 0.76 16.08 8.96
N LEU A 334 0.74 16.22 7.63
CA LEU A 334 1.86 15.86 6.75
C LEU A 334 2.74 17.08 6.46
N VAL A 335 2.11 18.17 6.07
CA VAL A 335 2.77 19.42 5.63
C VAL A 335 1.98 20.61 6.14
N GLU A 336 2.66 21.66 6.53
CA GLU A 336 2.07 22.97 6.83
C GLU A 336 2.42 23.97 5.73
N ILE A 337 1.42 24.73 5.29
CA ILE A 337 1.53 25.79 4.29
C ILE A 337 1.08 27.11 4.92
N GLU A 338 1.89 28.14 4.74
CA GLU A 338 1.61 29.53 5.16
C GLU A 338 1.47 30.45 3.96
#